data_36ef7c8bcf55ef5fcd9390456afc2940
#
_entry.id   36ef7c8bcf55ef5fcd9390456afc2940
#
_cell.length_a   1.000
_cell.length_b   1.000
_cell.length_c   1.000
_cell.angle_alpha   90.00
_cell.angle_beta   90.00
_cell.angle_gamma   90.00
#
_symmetry.space_group_name_H-M   'P 1'
#
loop_
_entity.id
_entity.type
_entity.pdbx_description
1 polymer ?
#
loop_
_entity_poly.entity_id
_entity_poly.type
_entity_poly.pdbx_seq_one_letter_code
_entity_poly.pdbx_strand_id
1 'polypeptide(L)'
;MSSVVLYHGPGSEGAARKAARDHGLVIPFWTSGEALKKGDAREVVSLLSQTPVGSRAWGVVIGPLDEISAAVGDVLLKTVEEFNPEGIRPFLWARDLGGVIPTLRSRCLQEFIPGVDERIALCRPQADKLLKSYIQKNWTELVDSLKESKGDEEFVLLALVEAIQERLGDTTVQGELLLLWGALRQFFESREAPMTPARVLAVFLVGVQ
;
A
#
# COMPACT_ATOMS: atom_id res chain seq x y z
N MET A 1 5.81 -24.57 8.03
CA MET A 1 4.71 -24.51 7.06
C MET A 1 4.93 -23.29 6.19
N SER A 2 5.06 -23.46 4.88
CA SER A 2 5.17 -22.32 3.95
C SER A 2 3.77 -21.75 3.75
N SER A 3 3.54 -20.52 4.21
CA SER A 3 2.21 -19.91 4.13
C SER A 3 2.13 -19.00 2.90
N VAL A 4 1.00 -19.00 2.24
CA VAL A 4 0.70 -18.07 1.16
C VAL A 4 0.51 -16.68 1.74
N VAL A 5 1.09 -15.65 1.11
CA VAL A 5 0.98 -14.25 1.55
C VAL A 5 -0.15 -13.56 0.79
N LEU A 6 -1.01 -12.87 1.54
CA LEU A 6 -2.03 -11.97 1.04
C LEU A 6 -1.60 -10.52 1.34
N TYR A 7 -1.17 -9.82 0.32
CA TYR A 7 -0.91 -8.38 0.38
C TYR A 7 -2.25 -7.63 0.32
N HIS A 8 -2.49 -6.70 1.23
CA HIS A 8 -3.72 -5.92 1.21
C HIS A 8 -3.47 -4.43 1.46
N GLY A 9 -4.39 -3.60 1.00
CA GLY A 9 -4.26 -2.15 1.05
C GLY A 9 -3.95 -1.53 -0.31
N PRO A 10 -3.86 -0.21 -0.40
CA PRO A 10 -3.74 0.51 -1.67
C PRO A 10 -2.53 0.14 -2.53
N GLY A 11 -1.40 -0.22 -1.92
CA GLY A 11 -0.16 -0.64 -2.62
C GLY A 11 -0.03 -2.13 -2.89
N SER A 12 -1.04 -2.92 -2.54
CA SER A 12 -0.97 -4.38 -2.51
C SER A 12 -0.65 -5.03 -3.87
N GLU A 13 -1.22 -4.53 -4.95
CA GLU A 13 -0.93 -5.03 -6.30
C GLU A 13 0.55 -4.86 -6.67
N GLY A 14 1.08 -3.65 -6.43
CA GLY A 14 2.50 -3.35 -6.69
C GLY A 14 3.45 -4.22 -5.87
N ALA A 15 3.12 -4.44 -4.59
CA ALA A 15 3.89 -5.29 -3.69
C ALA A 15 3.85 -6.76 -4.11
N ALA A 16 2.67 -7.29 -4.45
CA ALA A 16 2.54 -8.66 -4.93
C ALA A 16 3.33 -8.88 -6.23
N ARG A 17 3.27 -7.94 -7.17
CA ARG A 17 4.04 -7.99 -8.43
C ARG A 17 5.55 -7.91 -8.18
N LYS A 18 5.99 -7.07 -7.24
CA LYS A 18 7.40 -6.97 -6.85
C LYS A 18 7.87 -8.28 -6.23
N ALA A 19 7.14 -8.80 -5.23
CA ALA A 19 7.48 -10.05 -4.57
C ALA A 19 7.53 -11.24 -5.55
N ALA A 20 6.62 -11.29 -6.51
CA ALA A 20 6.63 -12.31 -7.56
C ALA A 20 7.87 -12.20 -8.46
N ARG A 21 8.28 -10.99 -8.86
CA ARG A 21 9.50 -10.76 -9.64
C ARG A 21 10.77 -11.11 -8.87
N ASP A 22 10.81 -10.77 -7.58
CA ASP A 22 11.96 -11.07 -6.71
C ASP A 22 12.07 -12.58 -6.45
N HIS A 23 10.94 -13.31 -6.51
CA HIS A 23 10.93 -14.77 -6.39
C HIS A 23 11.47 -15.48 -7.65
N GLY A 24 11.21 -14.96 -8.84
CA GLY A 24 11.67 -15.57 -10.07
C GLY A 24 10.91 -15.15 -11.34
N LEU A 25 10.61 -16.12 -12.22
CA LEU A 25 9.82 -15.86 -13.41
C LEU A 25 8.35 -15.62 -13.03
N VAL A 26 7.83 -14.46 -13.43
CA VAL A 26 6.42 -14.13 -13.24
C VAL A 26 5.63 -14.63 -14.44
N ILE A 27 4.67 -15.51 -14.18
CA ILE A 27 3.64 -15.83 -15.16
C ILE A 27 2.67 -14.66 -15.16
N PRO A 28 2.44 -14.00 -16.29
CA PRO A 28 1.50 -12.91 -16.41
C PRO A 28 0.08 -13.49 -16.32
N PHE A 29 -0.35 -13.78 -15.10
CA PHE A 29 -1.71 -14.17 -14.84
C PHE A 29 -2.34 -13.10 -13.97
N TRP A 30 -3.38 -12.48 -14.49
CA TRP A 30 -4.29 -11.59 -13.77
C TRP A 30 -3.73 -10.27 -13.28
N THR A 31 -3.94 -9.32 -14.13
CA THR A 31 -3.67 -7.93 -13.83
C THR A 31 -4.87 -7.08 -14.11
N SER A 32 -5.28 -6.36 -13.10
CA SER A 32 -6.06 -5.12 -13.10
C SER A 32 -7.37 -5.08 -13.91
N GLY A 33 -8.43 -4.76 -13.24
CA GLY A 33 -9.65 -4.14 -13.77
C GLY A 33 -10.84 -5.04 -13.99
N GLU A 34 -10.69 -6.35 -14.03
CA GLU A 34 -11.82 -7.27 -14.12
C GLU A 34 -11.81 -8.28 -12.98
N ALA A 35 -12.96 -8.49 -12.35
CA ALA A 35 -13.12 -9.53 -11.32
C ALA A 35 -12.88 -10.92 -11.90
N LEU A 36 -12.14 -11.77 -11.16
CA LEU A 36 -11.87 -13.16 -11.50
C LEU A 36 -13.18 -13.93 -11.77
N LYS A 37 -13.31 -14.47 -12.97
CA LYS A 37 -14.42 -15.36 -13.31
C LYS A 37 -14.09 -16.80 -12.92
N LYS A 38 -15.11 -17.66 -12.76
CA LYS A 38 -14.92 -19.06 -12.34
C LYS A 38 -14.04 -19.87 -13.31
N GLY A 39 -14.05 -19.52 -14.61
CA GLY A 39 -13.20 -20.13 -15.64
C GLY A 39 -11.73 -19.85 -15.37
N ASP A 40 -11.41 -18.60 -15.13
CA ASP A 40 -10.05 -18.10 -14.87
C ASP A 40 -9.47 -18.67 -13.58
N ALA A 41 -10.29 -18.80 -12.53
CA ALA A 41 -9.88 -19.41 -11.29
C ALA A 41 -9.48 -20.91 -11.48
N ARG A 42 -10.18 -21.65 -12.32
CA ARG A 42 -9.82 -23.03 -12.65
C ARG A 42 -8.52 -23.12 -13.43
N GLU A 43 -8.29 -22.18 -14.34
CA GLU A 43 -7.05 -22.10 -15.09
C GLU A 43 -5.86 -21.78 -14.17
N VAL A 44 -6.02 -20.85 -13.22
CA VAL A 44 -5.04 -20.55 -12.17
C VAL A 44 -4.73 -21.79 -11.34
N VAL A 45 -5.75 -22.54 -10.90
CA VAL A 45 -5.55 -23.79 -10.12
C VAL A 45 -4.80 -24.82 -10.96
N SER A 46 -5.17 -24.98 -12.23
CA SER A 46 -4.46 -25.88 -13.15
C SER A 46 -3.00 -25.49 -13.32
N LEU A 47 -2.73 -24.20 -13.42
CA LEU A 47 -1.37 -23.68 -13.52
C LEU A 47 -0.56 -23.96 -12.26
N LEU A 48 -1.14 -23.67 -11.07
CA LEU A 48 -0.46 -23.84 -9.78
C LEU A 48 -0.19 -25.30 -9.42
N SER A 49 -0.93 -26.23 -10.04
CA SER A 49 -0.67 -27.68 -9.90
C SER A 49 0.46 -28.21 -10.79
N GLN A 50 1.00 -27.37 -11.69
CA GLN A 50 2.11 -27.76 -12.55
C GLN A 50 3.45 -27.65 -11.81
N THR A 51 4.38 -28.54 -12.16
CA THR A 51 5.76 -28.42 -11.69
C THR A 51 6.54 -27.48 -12.64
N PRO A 52 7.25 -26.48 -12.12
CA PRO A 52 8.08 -25.61 -12.96
C PRO A 52 9.08 -26.40 -13.78
N VAL A 53 9.23 -26.05 -15.05
CA VAL A 53 10.25 -26.66 -15.92
C VAL A 53 11.55 -25.88 -15.78
N GLY A 54 12.61 -26.60 -15.38
CA GLY A 54 13.93 -26.00 -15.17
C GLY A 54 14.23 -25.60 -13.74
N SER A 55 15.36 -24.94 -13.52
CA SER A 55 15.86 -24.55 -12.19
C SER A 55 15.34 -23.18 -11.69
N ARG A 56 14.42 -22.55 -12.40
CA ARG A 56 13.91 -21.22 -12.03
C ARG A 56 12.62 -21.35 -11.22
N ALA A 57 12.54 -20.57 -10.14
CA ALA A 57 11.31 -20.39 -9.38
C ALA A 57 10.29 -19.63 -10.23
N TRP A 58 9.02 -19.98 -10.08
CA TRP A 58 7.91 -19.35 -10.82
C TRP A 58 6.92 -18.77 -9.83
N GLY A 59 6.40 -17.58 -10.15
CA GLY A 59 5.38 -16.89 -9.37
C GLY A 59 4.17 -16.52 -10.21
N VAL A 60 2.99 -16.52 -9.61
CA VAL A 60 1.75 -16.02 -10.21
C VAL A 60 1.11 -15.00 -9.29
N VAL A 61 0.70 -13.86 -9.83
CA VAL A 61 0.02 -12.80 -9.09
C VAL A 61 -1.49 -12.95 -9.29
N ILE A 62 -2.25 -13.03 -8.19
CA ILE A 62 -3.70 -13.30 -8.21
C ILE A 62 -4.42 -12.23 -7.39
N GLY A 63 -5.37 -11.54 -8.00
CA GLY A 63 -6.21 -10.51 -7.38
C GLY A 63 -6.85 -9.59 -8.43
N PRO A 64 -7.71 -8.65 -8.03
CA PRO A 64 -8.07 -8.30 -6.65
C PRO A 64 -9.03 -9.31 -6.00
N LEU A 65 -8.69 -9.80 -4.79
CA LEU A 65 -9.47 -10.83 -4.10
C LEU A 65 -10.70 -10.29 -3.35
N ASP A 66 -10.78 -9.00 -3.15
CA ASP A 66 -11.94 -8.29 -2.59
C ASP A 66 -13.10 -8.12 -3.57
N GLU A 67 -12.86 -8.37 -4.87
CA GLU A 67 -13.87 -8.27 -5.94
C GLU A 67 -14.34 -9.63 -6.47
N ILE A 68 -13.84 -10.75 -5.91
CA ILE A 68 -14.21 -12.09 -6.38
C ILE A 68 -15.52 -12.58 -5.76
N SER A 69 -16.25 -13.42 -6.50
CA SER A 69 -17.41 -14.11 -5.97
C SER A 69 -17.02 -15.25 -5.02
N ALA A 70 -17.94 -15.64 -4.12
CA ALA A 70 -17.74 -16.77 -3.21
C ALA A 70 -17.35 -18.06 -3.96
N ALA A 71 -17.98 -18.33 -5.12
CA ALA A 71 -17.69 -19.50 -5.93
C ALA A 71 -16.27 -19.52 -6.53
N VAL A 72 -15.68 -18.36 -6.76
CA VAL A 72 -14.28 -18.21 -7.18
C VAL A 72 -13.36 -18.41 -5.98
N GLY A 73 -13.72 -17.84 -4.84
CA GLY A 73 -12.97 -18.00 -3.61
C GLY A 73 -12.85 -19.45 -3.15
N ASP A 74 -13.93 -20.24 -3.26
CA ASP A 74 -13.92 -21.67 -2.96
C ASP A 74 -12.95 -22.45 -3.85
N VAL A 75 -12.83 -22.07 -5.13
CA VAL A 75 -11.86 -22.70 -6.04
C VAL A 75 -10.43 -22.36 -5.64
N LEU A 76 -10.16 -21.08 -5.27
CA LEU A 76 -8.83 -20.66 -4.83
C LEU A 76 -8.45 -21.19 -3.45
N LEU A 77 -9.43 -21.42 -2.58
CA LEU A 77 -9.22 -21.93 -1.23
C LEU A 77 -8.44 -23.25 -1.23
N LYS A 78 -8.83 -24.19 -2.10
CA LYS A 78 -8.14 -25.46 -2.26
C LYS A 78 -6.66 -25.26 -2.62
N THR A 79 -6.39 -24.31 -3.51
CA THR A 79 -5.02 -24.00 -3.94
C THR A 79 -4.16 -23.44 -2.80
N VAL A 80 -4.75 -22.61 -1.93
CA VAL A 80 -4.05 -22.06 -0.77
C VAL A 80 -3.78 -23.12 0.28
N GLU A 81 -4.72 -24.06 0.47
CA GLU A 81 -4.58 -25.19 1.43
C GLU A 81 -3.57 -26.24 0.95
N GLU A 82 -3.57 -26.55 -0.34
CA GLU A 82 -2.72 -27.58 -0.95
C GLU A 82 -1.43 -27.00 -1.55
N PHE A 83 -1.07 -25.77 -1.21
CA PHE A 83 0.07 -25.09 -1.77
C PHE A 83 1.38 -25.89 -1.61
N ASN A 84 2.02 -26.22 -2.73
CA ASN A 84 3.33 -26.85 -2.76
C ASN A 84 4.45 -25.78 -2.83
N PRO A 85 5.32 -25.69 -1.81
CA PRO A 85 6.42 -24.71 -1.81
C PRO A 85 7.43 -24.87 -2.95
N GLU A 86 7.54 -26.08 -3.51
CA GLU A 86 8.44 -26.39 -4.64
C GLU A 86 7.77 -26.14 -6.01
N GLY A 87 6.48 -25.81 -6.01
CA GLY A 87 5.71 -25.50 -7.21
C GLY A 87 5.74 -24.03 -7.59
N ILE A 88 4.74 -23.65 -8.38
CA ILE A 88 4.51 -22.25 -8.74
C ILE A 88 3.94 -21.52 -7.53
N ARG A 89 4.57 -20.42 -7.12
CA ARG A 89 4.17 -19.69 -5.91
C ARG A 89 3.08 -18.65 -6.19
N PRO A 90 1.93 -18.70 -5.50
CA PRO A 90 0.90 -17.67 -5.59
C PRO A 90 1.27 -16.45 -4.74
N PHE A 91 1.08 -15.26 -5.30
CA PHE A 91 1.18 -13.95 -4.65
C PHE A 91 -0.20 -13.30 -4.73
N LEU A 92 -0.90 -13.29 -3.62
CA LEU A 92 -2.29 -12.83 -3.54
C LEU A 92 -2.34 -11.35 -3.19
N TRP A 93 -3.32 -10.63 -3.74
CA TRP A 93 -3.52 -9.23 -3.36
C TRP A 93 -5.00 -8.83 -3.34
N ALA A 94 -5.32 -7.83 -2.50
CA ALA A 94 -6.64 -7.22 -2.35
C ALA A 94 -6.48 -5.74 -1.99
N ARG A 95 -7.38 -4.88 -2.43
CA ARG A 95 -7.38 -3.46 -2.02
C ARG A 95 -7.96 -3.31 -0.62
N ASP A 96 -9.04 -4.03 -0.34
CA ASP A 96 -9.69 -4.04 0.97
C ASP A 96 -9.76 -5.46 1.54
N LEU A 97 -9.13 -5.64 2.72
CA LEU A 97 -9.16 -6.90 3.43
C LEU A 97 -10.57 -7.30 3.85
N GLY A 98 -11.46 -6.31 4.10
CA GLY A 98 -12.85 -6.56 4.49
C GLY A 98 -13.66 -7.25 3.40
N GLY A 99 -13.35 -7.00 2.13
CA GLY A 99 -13.98 -7.65 0.97
C GLY A 99 -13.49 -9.07 0.70
N VAL A 100 -12.36 -9.49 1.28
CA VAL A 100 -11.82 -10.83 1.07
C VAL A 100 -12.60 -11.88 1.86
N ILE A 101 -12.96 -12.97 1.19
CA ILE A 101 -13.71 -14.10 1.79
C ILE A 101 -13.01 -14.58 3.07
N PRO A 102 -13.72 -14.67 4.22
CA PRO A 102 -13.11 -14.98 5.52
C PRO A 102 -12.32 -16.30 5.54
N THR A 103 -12.80 -17.32 4.85
CA THR A 103 -12.14 -18.63 4.75
C THR A 103 -10.80 -18.57 4.03
N LEU A 104 -10.68 -17.73 2.98
CA LEU A 104 -9.43 -17.50 2.27
C LEU A 104 -8.46 -16.66 3.12
N ARG A 105 -8.99 -15.58 3.73
CA ARG A 105 -8.23 -14.70 4.60
C ARG A 105 -7.58 -15.41 5.79
N SER A 106 -8.30 -16.36 6.43
CA SER A 106 -7.80 -17.09 7.59
C SER A 106 -6.65 -18.06 7.28
N ARG A 107 -6.41 -18.37 6.01
CA ARG A 107 -5.38 -19.31 5.55
C ARG A 107 -4.14 -18.62 4.98
N CYS A 108 -4.17 -17.32 4.86
CA CYS A 108 -3.06 -16.53 4.34
C CYS A 108 -2.36 -15.76 5.46
N LEU A 109 -1.06 -15.55 5.31
CA LEU A 109 -0.36 -14.52 6.05
C LEU A 109 -0.77 -13.17 5.47
N GLN A 110 -1.28 -12.29 6.32
CA GLN A 110 -1.76 -10.97 5.90
C GLN A 110 -0.65 -9.95 6.05
N GLU A 111 -0.38 -9.19 4.99
CA GLU A 111 0.60 -8.11 4.97
C GLU A 111 -0.07 -6.84 4.45
N PHE A 112 -0.18 -5.83 5.32
CA PHE A 112 -0.73 -4.54 4.93
C PHE A 112 0.33 -3.73 4.17
N ILE A 113 -0.03 -3.29 2.96
CA ILE A 113 0.83 -2.45 2.12
C ILE A 113 0.17 -1.08 1.99
N PRO A 114 0.72 -0.06 2.62
CA PRO A 114 0.30 1.31 2.38
C PRO A 114 0.55 1.61 0.90
N GLY A 115 -0.48 2.06 0.19
CA GLY A 115 -0.33 2.45 -1.21
C GLY A 115 0.29 3.82 -1.29
N VAL A 116 1.02 4.04 -2.35
CA VAL A 116 1.12 5.38 -2.90
C VAL A 116 -0.20 5.58 -3.65
N ASP A 117 -1.19 6.21 -3.00
CA ASP A 117 -2.34 6.74 -3.72
C ASP A 117 -1.75 7.66 -4.80
N GLU A 118 -2.17 7.49 -6.07
CA GLU A 118 -1.67 8.33 -7.16
C GLU A 118 -1.84 9.82 -6.82
N ARG A 119 -2.87 10.17 -6.05
CA ARG A 119 -3.10 11.51 -5.53
C ARG A 119 -2.04 11.94 -4.53
N ILE A 120 -1.56 11.02 -3.67
CA ILE A 120 -0.44 11.30 -2.76
C ILE A 120 0.83 11.55 -3.57
N ALA A 121 1.10 10.74 -4.60
CA ALA A 121 2.24 10.92 -5.48
C ALA A 121 2.17 12.26 -6.25
N LEU A 122 0.99 12.66 -6.71
CA LEU A 122 0.76 13.97 -7.34
C LEU A 122 0.96 15.13 -6.35
N CYS A 123 0.65 14.94 -5.07
CA CYS A 123 0.85 15.93 -4.02
C CYS A 123 2.30 15.98 -3.47
N ARG A 124 3.17 15.05 -3.88
CA ARG A 124 4.55 14.98 -3.38
C ARG A 124 5.36 16.26 -3.58
N PRO A 125 5.36 16.94 -4.76
CA PRO A 125 6.08 18.20 -4.94
C PRO A 125 5.61 19.27 -3.95
N GLN A 126 4.31 19.34 -3.66
CA GLN A 126 3.73 20.26 -2.70
C GLN A 126 4.17 19.96 -1.26
N ALA A 127 4.17 18.66 -0.89
CA ALA A 127 4.64 18.19 0.41
C ALA A 127 6.13 18.50 0.62
N ASP A 128 6.96 18.29 -0.39
CA ASP A 128 8.40 18.63 -0.35
C ASP A 128 8.63 20.14 -0.20
N LYS A 129 7.83 20.98 -0.86
CA LYS A 129 7.87 22.44 -0.72
C LYS A 129 7.50 22.85 0.71
N LEU A 130 6.43 22.29 1.27
CA LEU A 130 6.01 22.52 2.66
C LEU A 130 7.10 22.12 3.66
N LEU A 131 7.67 20.94 3.49
CA LEU A 131 8.73 20.44 4.36
C LEU A 131 9.98 21.31 4.31
N LYS A 132 10.38 21.74 3.11
CA LYS A 132 11.50 22.65 2.92
C LYS A 132 11.24 24.00 3.60
N SER A 133 10.07 24.60 3.39
CA SER A 133 9.68 25.87 4.01
C SER A 133 9.64 25.76 5.55
N TYR A 134 9.19 24.63 6.08
CA TYR A 134 9.20 24.33 7.52
C TYR A 134 10.62 24.29 8.08
N ILE A 135 11.52 23.50 7.47
CA ILE A 135 12.92 23.37 7.91
C ILE A 135 13.66 24.73 7.82
N GLN A 136 13.37 25.51 6.78
CA GLN A 136 13.96 26.85 6.60
C GLN A 136 13.30 27.92 7.45
N LYS A 137 12.23 27.59 8.22
CA LYS A 137 11.44 28.55 9.02
C LYS A 137 10.85 29.69 8.19
N ASN A 138 10.59 29.42 6.90
CA ASN A 138 9.95 30.36 5.98
C ASN A 138 8.42 30.25 6.07
N TRP A 139 7.86 30.87 7.10
CA TRP A 139 6.42 30.77 7.42
C TRP A 139 5.51 31.39 6.35
N THR A 140 5.98 32.44 5.66
CA THR A 140 5.20 33.07 4.58
C THR A 140 4.98 32.09 3.43
N GLU A 141 6.05 31.47 2.95
CA GLU A 141 6.01 30.50 1.87
C GLU A 141 5.21 29.23 2.27
N LEU A 142 5.32 28.80 3.55
CA LEU A 142 4.56 27.68 4.09
C LEU A 142 3.05 27.96 4.05
N VAL A 143 2.62 29.16 4.51
CA VAL A 143 1.19 29.54 4.49
C VAL A 143 0.67 29.64 3.05
N ASP A 144 1.44 30.21 2.13
CA ASP A 144 1.01 30.33 0.74
C ASP A 144 0.95 28.96 0.06
N SER A 145 1.89 28.07 0.34
CA SER A 145 1.86 26.67 -0.13
C SER A 145 0.66 25.90 0.41
N LEU A 146 0.24 26.12 1.66
CA LEU A 146 -0.97 25.50 2.21
C LEU A 146 -2.25 26.02 1.55
N LYS A 147 -2.29 27.29 1.13
CA LYS A 147 -3.44 27.84 0.37
C LYS A 147 -3.55 27.19 -1.01
N GLU A 148 -2.41 26.90 -1.65
CA GLU A 148 -2.35 26.22 -2.95
C GLU A 148 -2.87 24.78 -2.88
N SER A 149 -2.80 24.13 -1.70
CA SER A 149 -3.27 22.75 -1.49
C SER A 149 -4.77 22.61 -1.19
N LYS A 150 -5.55 23.68 -1.36
CA LYS A 150 -6.98 23.68 -1.06
C LYS A 150 -7.75 22.64 -1.86
N GLY A 151 -8.38 21.70 -1.12
CA GLY A 151 -9.12 20.57 -1.66
C GLY A 151 -8.33 19.24 -1.70
N ASP A 152 -7.00 19.30 -1.57
CA ASP A 152 -6.12 18.13 -1.53
C ASP A 152 -5.32 18.04 -0.20
N GLU A 153 -5.75 18.78 0.83
CA GLU A 153 -5.02 18.91 2.10
C GLU A 153 -4.67 17.56 2.74
N GLU A 154 -5.58 16.60 2.67
CA GLU A 154 -5.36 15.25 3.21
C GLU A 154 -4.23 14.53 2.46
N PHE A 155 -4.24 14.59 1.14
CA PHE A 155 -3.23 13.94 0.30
C PHE A 155 -1.87 14.61 0.43
N VAL A 156 -1.85 15.94 0.56
CA VAL A 156 -0.61 16.69 0.81
C VAL A 156 -0.02 16.32 2.17
N LEU A 157 -0.83 16.15 3.22
CA LEU A 157 -0.34 15.72 4.52
C LEU A 157 0.15 14.27 4.52
N LEU A 158 -0.52 13.37 3.81
CA LEU A 158 -0.05 11.99 3.64
C LEU A 158 1.28 11.94 2.88
N ALA A 159 1.41 12.71 1.80
CA ALA A 159 2.66 12.86 1.07
C ALA A 159 3.78 13.47 1.93
N LEU A 160 3.43 14.40 2.84
CA LEU A 160 4.36 14.98 3.80
C LEU A 160 4.85 13.95 4.81
N VAL A 161 3.97 13.07 5.31
CA VAL A 161 4.32 11.95 6.17
C VAL A 161 5.37 11.06 5.51
N GLU A 162 5.16 10.68 4.25
CA GLU A 162 6.13 9.90 3.47
C GLU A 162 7.47 10.63 3.30
N ALA A 163 7.41 11.93 2.97
CA ALA A 163 8.60 12.77 2.82
C ALA A 163 9.43 12.88 4.09
N ILE A 164 8.77 12.94 5.25
CA ILE A 164 9.44 12.96 6.57
C ILE A 164 10.08 11.59 6.84
N GLN A 165 9.35 10.50 6.62
CA GLN A 165 9.86 9.14 6.85
C GLN A 165 11.14 8.87 6.08
N GLU A 166 11.21 9.27 4.81
CA GLU A 166 12.40 9.13 3.99
C GLU A 166 13.61 9.90 4.53
N ARG A 167 13.36 11.04 5.18
CA ARG A 167 14.41 11.94 5.71
C ARG A 167 14.77 11.71 7.16
N LEU A 168 14.02 10.88 7.91
CA LEU A 168 14.33 10.58 9.32
C LEU A 168 15.69 9.91 9.51
N GLY A 169 16.31 9.38 8.44
CA GLY A 169 17.69 8.88 8.46
C GLY A 169 18.77 9.97 8.41
N ASP A 170 18.42 11.23 8.10
CA ASP A 170 19.35 12.36 8.07
C ASP A 170 19.46 13.00 9.46
N THR A 171 20.63 12.84 10.06
CA THR A 171 20.92 13.28 11.44
C THR A 171 20.89 14.81 11.63
N THR A 172 20.99 15.59 10.55
CA THR A 172 21.08 17.06 10.62
C THR A 172 19.75 17.75 10.93
N VAL A 173 18.62 17.12 10.57
CA VAL A 173 17.27 17.69 10.74
C VAL A 173 16.34 16.78 11.56
N GLN A 174 16.89 15.73 12.15
CA GLN A 174 16.12 14.67 12.81
C GLN A 174 15.22 15.18 13.94
N GLY A 175 15.70 16.11 14.76
CA GLY A 175 14.94 16.65 15.91
C GLY A 175 13.67 17.40 15.47
N GLU A 176 13.79 18.29 14.47
CA GLU A 176 12.67 19.07 13.94
C GLU A 176 11.65 18.17 13.20
N LEU A 177 12.15 17.17 12.46
CA LEU A 177 11.30 16.20 11.77
C LEU A 177 10.52 15.31 12.73
N LEU A 178 11.12 14.90 13.85
CA LEU A 178 10.43 14.11 14.89
C LEU A 178 9.29 14.88 15.56
N LEU A 179 9.48 16.17 15.80
CA LEU A 179 8.42 17.03 16.37
C LEU A 179 7.26 17.17 15.37
N LEU A 180 7.56 17.44 14.11
CA LEU A 180 6.53 17.52 13.05
C LEU A 180 5.83 16.18 12.86
N TRP A 181 6.56 15.08 12.88
CA TRP A 181 5.99 13.73 12.82
C TRP A 181 5.03 13.47 13.98
N GLY A 182 5.42 13.80 15.22
CA GLY A 182 4.57 13.65 16.39
C GLY A 182 3.27 14.45 16.28
N ALA A 183 3.36 15.70 15.81
CA ALA A 183 2.20 16.57 15.59
C ALA A 183 1.26 16.03 14.50
N LEU A 184 1.81 15.53 13.38
CA LEU A 184 1.03 14.91 12.32
C LEU A 184 0.33 13.64 12.80
N ARG A 185 1.03 12.79 13.54
CA ARG A 185 0.46 11.58 14.12
C ARG A 185 -0.73 11.90 15.03
N GLN A 186 -0.57 12.82 15.96
CA GLN A 186 -1.64 13.27 16.84
C GLN A 186 -2.81 13.86 16.07
N PHE A 187 -2.53 14.60 15.00
CA PHE A 187 -3.55 15.14 14.12
C PHE A 187 -4.37 14.03 13.43
N PHE A 188 -3.73 12.99 12.91
CA PHE A 188 -4.42 11.86 12.29
C PHE A 188 -5.19 10.98 13.29
N GLU A 189 -4.69 10.85 14.52
CA GLU A 189 -5.38 10.11 15.60
C GLU A 189 -6.63 10.85 16.09
N SER A 190 -6.67 12.19 16.03
CA SER A 190 -7.77 13.05 16.51
C SER A 190 -8.86 13.35 15.46
N ARG A 191 -9.11 12.46 14.54
CA ARG A 191 -9.91 12.65 13.31
C ARG A 191 -11.43 12.83 13.52
N GLU A 192 -11.85 13.77 14.36
CA GLU A 192 -13.29 14.08 14.57
C GLU A 192 -13.82 15.27 13.73
N ALA A 193 -12.98 15.99 12.99
CA ALA A 193 -13.37 17.19 12.27
C ALA A 193 -12.77 17.28 10.86
N PRO A 194 -13.42 17.98 9.93
CA PRO A 194 -12.96 18.10 8.54
C PRO A 194 -11.57 18.75 8.45
N MET A 195 -10.79 18.30 7.47
CA MET A 195 -9.52 18.88 7.11
C MET A 195 -9.74 20.33 6.60
N THR A 196 -9.06 21.28 7.21
CA THR A 196 -9.01 22.65 6.72
C THR A 196 -7.58 23.17 6.73
N PRO A 197 -7.21 24.11 5.83
CA PRO A 197 -5.86 24.69 5.81
C PRO A 197 -5.43 25.27 7.16
N ALA A 198 -6.37 25.81 7.94
CA ALA A 198 -6.09 26.36 9.26
C ALA A 198 -5.70 25.28 10.28
N ARG A 199 -6.34 24.09 10.23
CA ARG A 199 -5.98 22.95 11.09
C ARG A 199 -4.62 22.37 10.70
N VAL A 200 -4.34 22.29 9.39
CA VAL A 200 -3.05 21.86 8.89
C VAL A 200 -1.94 22.82 9.35
N LEU A 201 -2.17 24.11 9.29
CA LEU A 201 -1.23 25.11 9.80
C LEU A 201 -0.96 24.95 11.30
N ALA A 202 -1.98 24.61 12.09
CA ALA A 202 -1.82 24.36 13.51
C ALA A 202 -0.84 23.22 13.80
N VAL A 203 -0.82 22.16 12.98
CA VAL A 203 0.15 21.05 13.11
C VAL A 203 1.59 21.54 12.97
N PHE A 204 1.86 22.39 11.99
CA PHE A 204 3.19 22.96 11.80
C PHE A 204 3.60 23.88 12.96
N LEU A 205 2.66 24.63 13.54
CA LEU A 205 2.93 25.52 14.67
C LEU A 205 3.20 24.77 15.98
N VAL A 206 2.57 23.61 16.22
CA VAL A 206 2.83 22.76 17.40
C VAL A 206 4.23 22.15 17.33
N GLY A 207 4.72 21.81 16.13
CA GLY A 207 6.07 21.27 15.94
C GLY A 207 7.21 22.28 16.17
N VAL A 208 6.90 23.55 16.50
CA VAL A 208 7.89 24.62 16.71
C VAL A 208 8.16 24.90 18.20
N GLN A 209 7.35 24.35 19.10
CA GLN A 209 7.54 24.47 20.54
C GLN A 209 8.50 23.40 21.08
#